data_ca0bd9220b40da7b880e3a8634e83dc3
#
_entry.id   ca0bd9220b40da7b880e3a8634e83dc3
#
_cell.length_a   1.000
_cell.length_b   1.000
_cell.length_c   1.000
_cell.angle_alpha   90.00
_cell.angle_beta   90.00
_cell.angle_gamma   90.00
#
_symmetry.space_group_name_H-M   'P 1'
#
loop_
_entity.id
_entity.type
_entity.pdbx_description
1 polymer ?
#
loop_
_entity_poly.entity_id
_entity_poly.type
_entity_poly.pdbx_seq_one_letter_code
_entity_poly.pdbx_strand_id
1 'polypeptide(L)'
;MEERRRYKRFPVQLTARYLEDDKNEWKECSVNNISREGMGIGVYSREKIHMNSILQLEIIFPKKNKPIAVTGTLKWIRKLKGDPEFNFVGGVNVIAIDPEDKWALLDYAYEDWSSK
;
A
#
# COMPACT_ATOMS: atom_id res chain seq x y z
N MET A 1 5.97 -14.99 -18.94
CA MET A 1 6.93 -14.48 -17.94
C MET A 1 6.71 -15.15 -16.61
N GLU A 2 7.76 -15.59 -15.98
CA GLU A 2 7.67 -16.21 -14.68
C GLU A 2 7.29 -15.23 -13.59
N GLU A 3 6.45 -15.68 -12.67
CA GLU A 3 6.11 -14.93 -11.49
C GLU A 3 7.27 -15.02 -10.49
N ARG A 4 7.82 -13.87 -10.11
CA ARG A 4 8.97 -13.82 -9.21
C ARG A 4 8.61 -13.48 -7.77
N ARG A 5 7.34 -13.22 -7.50
CA ARG A 5 6.91 -12.90 -6.14
C ARG A 5 6.88 -14.16 -5.30
N ARG A 6 7.42 -14.07 -4.10
CA ARG A 6 7.41 -15.20 -3.17
C ARG A 6 6.01 -15.49 -2.65
N TYR A 7 5.20 -14.46 -2.54
CA TYR A 7 3.87 -14.55 -1.96
C TYR A 7 2.83 -14.01 -2.92
N LYS A 8 1.68 -14.65 -2.90
CA LYS A 8 0.56 -14.21 -3.70
C LYS A 8 0.07 -12.84 -3.25
N ARG A 9 -0.27 -12.00 -4.22
CA ARG A 9 -0.86 -10.69 -3.98
C ARG A 9 -2.35 -10.76 -4.18
N PHE A 10 -3.08 -10.24 -3.20
CA PHE A 10 -4.53 -10.21 -3.26
C PHE A 10 -4.98 -8.78 -3.59
N PRO A 11 -5.79 -8.59 -4.64
CA PRO A 11 -6.31 -7.26 -4.95
C PRO A 11 -7.21 -6.79 -3.82
N VAL A 12 -7.15 -5.50 -3.55
CA VAL A 12 -7.96 -4.86 -2.52
C VAL A 12 -8.08 -3.40 -2.91
N GLN A 13 -9.02 -2.70 -2.30
CA GLN A 13 -9.10 -1.26 -2.50
C GLN A 13 -9.38 -0.61 -1.17
N LEU A 14 -8.36 0.02 -0.61
CA LEU A 14 -8.44 0.69 0.68
C LEU A 14 -7.90 2.10 0.55
N THR A 15 -8.56 3.03 1.20
CA THR A 15 -8.10 4.42 1.31
C THR A 15 -6.99 4.49 2.35
N ALA A 16 -5.97 5.28 2.08
CA ALA A 16 -4.85 5.43 2.99
C ALA A 16 -4.22 6.80 2.83
N ARG A 17 -3.26 7.09 3.67
CA ARG A 17 -2.40 8.25 3.52
C ARG A 17 -0.99 7.85 3.86
N TYR A 18 -0.03 8.59 3.34
CA TYR A 18 1.38 8.30 3.58
C TYR A 18 2.14 9.55 3.95
N LEU A 19 3.22 9.33 4.67
CA LEU A 19 4.18 10.37 5.03
C LEU A 19 5.56 9.85 4.67
N GLU A 20 6.27 10.56 3.78
CA GLU A 20 7.66 10.23 3.49
C GLU A 20 8.55 10.65 4.65
N ASP A 21 9.61 9.89 4.93
CA ASP A 21 10.65 10.37 5.83
C ASP A 21 11.23 11.66 5.24
N ASP A 22 11.70 12.55 6.05
CA ASP A 22 12.15 13.91 5.70
C ASP A 22 11.03 14.89 5.33
N LYS A 23 9.79 14.44 5.29
CA LYS A 23 8.63 15.31 5.04
C LYS A 23 7.77 15.37 6.27
N ASN A 24 6.92 16.36 6.34
CA ASN A 24 5.99 16.53 7.47
C ASN A 24 4.55 16.74 7.03
N GLU A 25 4.25 16.38 5.78
CA GLU A 25 2.90 16.50 5.24
C GLU A 25 2.39 15.14 4.79
N TRP A 26 1.24 14.75 5.32
CA TRP A 26 0.55 13.54 4.89
C TRP A 26 -0.14 13.76 3.56
N LYS A 27 -0.07 12.76 2.70
CA LYS A 27 -0.71 12.80 1.37
C LYS A 27 -1.59 11.58 1.18
N GLU A 28 -2.63 11.74 0.39
CA GLU A 28 -3.55 10.65 0.13
C GLU A 28 -2.98 9.62 -0.84
N CYS A 29 -3.33 8.38 -0.60
CA CYS A 29 -3.02 7.29 -1.50
C CYS A 29 -4.08 6.20 -1.33
N SER A 30 -3.97 5.15 -2.12
CA SER A 30 -4.78 3.96 -1.95
C SER A 30 -3.89 2.74 -1.84
N VAL A 31 -4.40 1.68 -1.23
CA VAL A 31 -3.74 0.37 -1.22
C VAL A 31 -4.50 -0.50 -2.20
N ASN A 32 -3.80 -1.00 -3.22
CA ASN A 32 -4.41 -1.71 -4.35
C ASN A 32 -4.24 -3.22 -4.30
N ASN A 33 -3.25 -3.69 -3.58
CA ASN A 33 -3.07 -5.12 -3.35
C ASN A 33 -2.24 -5.32 -2.09
N ILE A 34 -2.37 -6.50 -1.51
CA ILE A 34 -1.69 -6.87 -0.27
C ILE A 34 -1.11 -8.28 -0.42
N SER A 35 0.11 -8.47 0.09
CA SER A 35 0.72 -9.77 0.22
C SER A 35 1.35 -9.89 1.62
N ARG A 36 1.93 -11.02 1.91
CA ARG A 36 2.57 -11.24 3.22
C ARG A 36 3.73 -10.29 3.49
N GLU A 37 4.41 -9.83 2.46
CA GLU A 37 5.60 -8.99 2.65
C GLU A 37 5.43 -7.54 2.22
N GLY A 38 4.34 -7.21 1.55
CA GLY A 38 4.20 -5.85 1.06
C GLY A 38 2.84 -5.53 0.51
N MET A 39 2.76 -4.35 -0.10
CA MET A 39 1.52 -3.88 -0.68
C MET A 39 1.79 -2.98 -1.88
N GLY A 40 0.84 -2.94 -2.80
CA GLY A 40 0.85 -2.00 -3.90
C GLY A 40 0.04 -0.77 -3.53
N ILE A 41 0.55 0.40 -3.90
CA ILE A 41 -0.11 1.66 -3.63
C ILE A 41 -0.33 2.46 -4.91
N GLY A 42 -1.39 3.26 -4.91
CA GLY A 42 -1.64 4.25 -5.95
C GLY A 42 -1.52 5.63 -5.34
N VAL A 43 -0.77 6.51 -5.97
CA VAL A 43 -0.44 7.82 -5.41
C VAL A 43 -1.00 8.92 -6.31
N TYR A 44 -1.68 9.87 -5.69
CA TYR A 44 -2.32 10.98 -6.40
C TYR A 44 -1.39 12.18 -6.58
N SER A 45 -0.26 12.20 -5.88
CA SER A 45 0.66 13.33 -5.90
C SER A 45 1.26 13.53 -7.28
N ARG A 46 1.50 14.80 -7.63
CA ARG A 46 2.21 15.14 -8.87
C ARG A 46 3.71 14.93 -8.72
N GLU A 47 4.19 14.92 -7.49
CA GLU A 47 5.60 14.74 -7.20
C GLU A 47 5.90 13.27 -6.96
N LYS A 48 6.93 12.79 -7.63
CA LYS A 48 7.35 11.41 -7.48
C LYS A 48 7.98 11.20 -6.11
N ILE A 49 7.61 10.10 -5.47
CA ILE A 49 8.25 9.67 -4.23
C ILE A 49 9.59 9.04 -4.58
N HIS A 50 10.61 9.29 -3.80
CA HIS A 50 11.94 8.73 -4.05
C HIS A 50 11.98 7.23 -3.73
N MET A 51 12.65 6.48 -4.57
CA MET A 51 12.88 5.05 -4.33
C MET A 51 13.68 4.87 -3.04
N ASN A 52 13.37 3.78 -2.35
CA ASN A 52 13.99 3.43 -1.07
C ASN A 52 13.64 4.38 0.07
N SER A 53 12.70 5.30 -0.14
CA SER A 53 12.18 6.12 0.93
C SER A 53 11.45 5.27 1.94
N ILE A 54 11.54 5.64 3.19
CA ILE A 54 10.73 5.04 4.24
C ILE A 54 9.41 5.79 4.32
N LEU A 55 8.32 5.05 4.26
CA LEU A 55 6.98 5.61 4.30
C LEU A 55 6.26 5.16 5.55
N GLN A 56 5.60 6.12 6.20
CA GLN A 56 4.59 5.81 7.21
C GLN A 56 3.27 5.78 6.48
N LEU A 57 2.49 4.72 6.69
CA LEU A 57 1.18 4.59 6.07
C LEU A 57 0.12 4.47 7.15
N GLU A 58 -1.02 5.11 6.92
CA GLU A 58 -2.20 4.91 7.75
C GLU A 58 -3.33 4.48 6.83
N ILE A 59 -3.79 3.26 7.03
CA ILE A 59 -4.79 2.63 6.16
C ILE A 59 -6.15 2.67 6.86
N ILE A 60 -7.13 3.24 6.19
CA ILE A 60 -8.51 3.24 6.69
C ILE A 60 -9.07 1.84 6.51
N PHE A 61 -9.25 1.14 7.61
CA PHE A 61 -9.70 -0.24 7.57
C PHE A 61 -11.16 -0.33 8.01
N PRO A 62 -12.05 -0.89 7.16
CA PRO A 62 -13.49 -0.87 7.45
C PRO A 62 -13.89 -1.56 8.75
N LYS A 63 -13.09 -2.52 9.20
CA LYS A 63 -13.42 -3.31 10.40
C LYS A 63 -12.79 -2.77 11.69
N LYS A 64 -12.15 -1.61 11.63
CA LYS A 64 -11.52 -1.02 12.81
C LYS A 64 -11.92 0.44 12.97
N ASN A 65 -11.89 0.90 14.23
CA ASN A 65 -12.24 2.28 14.56
C ASN A 65 -11.12 3.27 14.28
N LYS A 66 -9.91 2.80 14.16
CA LYS A 66 -8.74 3.65 13.91
C LYS A 66 -7.91 3.09 12.77
N PRO A 67 -7.12 3.94 12.09
CA PRO A 67 -6.30 3.47 10.98
C PRO A 67 -5.28 2.42 11.41
N ILE A 68 -4.94 1.57 10.45
CA ILE A 68 -3.84 0.62 10.63
C ILE A 68 -2.56 1.34 10.23
N ALA A 69 -1.60 1.37 11.16
CA ALA A 69 -0.31 2.01 10.93
C ALA A 69 0.70 1.01 10.38
N VAL A 70 1.38 1.40 9.31
CA VAL A 70 2.38 0.55 8.66
C VAL A 70 3.62 1.40 8.37
N THR A 71 4.79 0.82 8.60
CA THR A 71 6.04 1.42 8.13
C THR A 71 6.59 0.53 7.02
N GLY A 72 6.98 1.12 5.91
CA GLY A 72 7.50 0.36 4.79
C GLY A 72 8.52 1.12 3.98
N THR A 73 9.16 0.42 3.07
CA THR A 73 10.14 1.00 2.14
C THR A 73 9.58 0.92 0.73
N LEU A 74 9.63 2.04 0.03
CA LEU A 74 9.19 2.07 -1.38
C LEU A 74 10.25 1.37 -2.24
N LYS A 75 9.87 0.24 -2.83
CA LYS A 75 10.80 -0.57 -3.62
C LYS A 75 10.79 -0.23 -5.10
N TRP A 76 9.64 0.19 -5.61
CA TRP A 76 9.55 0.63 -6.99
C TRP A 76 8.39 1.61 -7.11
N ILE A 77 8.47 2.47 -8.12
CA ILE A 77 7.43 3.41 -8.44
C ILE A 77 7.46 3.66 -9.95
N ARG A 78 6.28 3.81 -10.54
CA ARG A 78 6.21 4.12 -11.95
C ARG A 78 5.04 5.06 -12.21
N LYS A 79 5.23 5.96 -13.16
CA LYS A 79 4.21 6.91 -13.56
C LYS A 79 3.16 6.21 -14.43
N LEU A 80 1.90 6.52 -14.19
CA LEU A 80 0.80 6.05 -15.02
C LEU A 80 0.46 7.11 -16.04
N LYS A 81 0.28 6.68 -17.29
CA LYS A 81 -0.16 7.56 -18.36
C LYS A 81 -1.65 7.33 -18.60
N GLY A 82 -2.40 8.42 -18.65
CA GLY A 82 -3.81 8.35 -19.03
C GLY A 82 -4.74 7.85 -17.93
N ASP A 83 -4.23 7.56 -16.74
CA ASP A 83 -5.09 7.17 -15.64
C ASP A 83 -5.59 8.45 -14.94
N PRO A 84 -6.90 8.64 -14.82
CA PRO A 84 -7.43 9.84 -14.19
C PRO A 84 -7.34 9.82 -12.67
N GLU A 85 -7.13 8.65 -12.05
CA GLU A 85 -7.14 8.53 -10.60
C GLU A 85 -5.76 8.63 -9.96
N PHE A 86 -4.77 8.01 -10.57
CA PHE A 86 -3.43 7.97 -9.97
C PHE A 86 -2.40 8.54 -10.92
N ASN A 87 -1.45 9.27 -10.35
CA ASN A 87 -0.29 9.71 -11.11
C ASN A 87 0.81 8.67 -11.10
N PHE A 88 0.91 7.89 -10.02
CA PHE A 88 1.93 6.87 -9.86
C PHE A 88 1.35 5.63 -9.19
N VAL A 89 1.95 4.48 -9.50
CA VAL A 89 1.75 3.25 -8.71
C VAL A 89 3.11 2.81 -8.20
N GLY A 90 3.11 2.19 -7.04
CA GLY A 90 4.35 1.75 -6.43
C GLY A 90 4.18 0.50 -5.61
N GLY A 91 5.30 -0.12 -5.26
CA GLY A 91 5.33 -1.28 -4.38
C GLY A 91 6.07 -0.95 -3.10
N VAL A 92 5.45 -1.28 -1.98
CA VAL A 92 6.00 -1.04 -0.65
C VAL A 92 6.31 -2.37 0.01
N ASN A 93 7.53 -2.49 0.53
CA ASN A 93 7.91 -3.62 1.35
C ASN A 93 7.69 -3.25 2.81
N VAL A 94 6.88 -4.02 3.54
CA VAL A 94 6.53 -3.70 4.92
C VAL A 94 7.71 -4.01 5.83
N ILE A 95 8.11 -3.00 6.61
CA ILE A 95 9.17 -3.14 7.62
C ILE A 95 8.56 -3.42 8.99
N ALA A 96 7.50 -2.72 9.33
CA ALA A 96 6.89 -2.84 10.66
C ALA A 96 5.38 -2.66 10.57
N ILE A 97 4.67 -3.58 11.18
CA ILE A 97 3.22 -3.54 11.33
C ILE A 97 2.88 -4.42 12.54
N ASP A 98 1.84 -4.04 13.26
CA ASP A 98 1.33 -4.89 14.34
C ASP A 98 0.87 -6.22 13.74
N PRO A 99 1.27 -7.37 14.31
CA PRO A 99 0.91 -8.67 13.75
C PRO A 99 -0.59 -8.90 13.60
N GLU A 100 -1.41 -8.43 14.52
CA GLU A 100 -2.86 -8.57 14.42
C GLU A 100 -3.40 -7.77 13.24
N ASP A 101 -2.86 -6.58 13.03
CA ASP A 101 -3.25 -5.74 11.90
C ASP A 101 -2.85 -6.37 10.57
N LYS A 102 -1.67 -6.98 10.54
CA LYS A 102 -1.20 -7.67 9.34
C LYS A 102 -2.16 -8.79 8.95
N TRP A 103 -2.53 -9.62 9.91
CA TRP A 103 -3.46 -10.71 9.65
C TRP A 103 -4.84 -10.20 9.28
N ALA A 104 -5.30 -9.13 9.91
CA ALA A 104 -6.59 -8.53 9.59
C ALA A 104 -6.62 -8.04 8.13
N LEU A 105 -5.56 -7.40 7.67
CA LEU A 105 -5.47 -6.94 6.29
C LEU A 105 -5.45 -8.10 5.30
N LEU A 106 -4.66 -9.13 5.59
CA LEU A 106 -4.57 -10.30 4.71
C LEU A 106 -5.90 -11.05 4.64
N ASP A 107 -6.55 -11.24 5.77
CA ASP A 107 -7.84 -11.91 5.80
C ASP A 107 -8.90 -11.12 5.02
N TYR A 108 -8.91 -9.81 5.19
CA TYR A 108 -9.84 -8.95 4.47
C TYR A 108 -9.64 -9.06 2.96
N ALA A 109 -8.40 -8.96 2.52
CA ALA A 109 -8.08 -9.05 1.10
C ALA A 109 -8.41 -10.43 0.53
N TYR A 110 -8.13 -11.48 1.28
CA TYR A 110 -8.44 -12.84 0.86
C TYR A 110 -9.95 -13.05 0.75
N GLU A 111 -10.72 -12.60 1.74
CA GLU A 111 -12.18 -12.73 1.72
C GLU A 111 -12.78 -11.98 0.54
N ASP A 112 -12.33 -10.78 0.29
CA ASP A 112 -12.81 -9.98 -0.84
C ASP A 112 -12.48 -10.66 -2.17
N TRP A 113 -11.27 -11.18 -2.31
CA TRP A 113 -10.85 -11.89 -3.51
C TRP A 113 -11.64 -13.19 -3.71
N SER A 114 -11.82 -13.97 -2.66
CA SER A 114 -12.46 -15.29 -2.76
C SER A 114 -13.98 -15.24 -2.96
N SER A 115 -14.59 -14.08 -2.66
CA SER A 115 -16.03 -13.92 -2.83
C SER A 115 -16.44 -13.49 -4.25
N LYS A 116 -15.47 -13.29 -5.12
CA LYS A 116 -15.73 -12.86 -6.49
C LYS A 116 -15.81 -13.99 -7.49
#